data_710a13b677569bf35deb6e96837df809
#
_entry.id   710a13b677569bf35deb6e96837df809
#
_cell.length_a   1.000
_cell.length_b   1.000
_cell.length_c   1.000
_cell.angle_alpha   90.00
_cell.angle_beta   90.00
_cell.angle_gamma   90.00
#
_symmetry.space_group_name_H-M   'P 1'
#
loop_
_entity.id
_entity.type
_entity.pdbx_description
1 polymer ?
#
loop_
_entity_poly.entity_id
_entity_poly.type
_entity_poly.pdbx_seq_one_letter_code
_entity_poly.pdbx_strand_id
1 'polypeptide(L)'
;MSDKYVKNEELLHPERYMQNKIESWDFTLRSLFPHTIATVVEYVIRYKHKGGLQDLEKAINWAKKASESYEYIKLCTPRVSSRQDYFKLVPLVTESNFPDLSWTQILVLRRAQMLTADLEDEGKFNEHIARIIELLEVLVDLEKQKLEEGKLK
;
A
#
# COMPACT_ATOMS: atom_id res chain seq x y z
N MET A 1 -29.98 -18.07 -5.30
CA MET A 1 -28.60 -17.73 -5.12
C MET A 1 -27.84 -18.96 -4.60
N SER A 2 -26.78 -19.29 -5.26
CA SER A 2 -26.04 -20.51 -4.95
C SER A 2 -25.26 -20.37 -3.65
N ASP A 3 -25.51 -21.26 -2.68
CA ASP A 3 -24.74 -21.35 -1.42
C ASP A 3 -23.22 -21.47 -1.64
N LYS A 4 -22.83 -21.78 -2.87
CA LYS A 4 -21.44 -21.92 -3.30
C LYS A 4 -20.60 -20.65 -3.06
N TYR A 5 -21.22 -19.47 -3.15
CA TYR A 5 -20.52 -18.21 -2.93
C TYR A 5 -20.48 -17.81 -1.46
N VAL A 6 -21.36 -18.35 -0.63
CA VAL A 6 -21.46 -18.00 0.80
C VAL A 6 -20.53 -18.84 1.66
N LYS A 7 -20.17 -20.05 1.22
CA LYS A 7 -19.41 -21.02 2.01
C LYS A 7 -17.90 -20.96 1.87
N ASN A 8 -17.37 -20.09 1.00
CA ASN A 8 -15.94 -20.06 0.74
C ASN A 8 -15.27 -18.83 1.30
N GLU A 9 -15.29 -18.70 2.64
CA GLU A 9 -14.64 -17.59 3.33
C GLU A 9 -13.14 -17.53 3.05
N GLU A 10 -12.48 -18.70 2.81
CA GLU A 10 -11.06 -18.73 2.49
C GLU A 10 -10.76 -18.00 1.17
N LEU A 11 -11.66 -18.00 0.20
CA LEU A 11 -11.49 -17.23 -1.02
C LEU A 11 -11.76 -15.74 -0.81
N LEU A 12 -12.71 -15.39 0.08
CA LEU A 12 -13.05 -14.00 0.39
C LEU A 12 -12.02 -13.39 1.35
N HIS A 13 -11.55 -14.18 2.31
CA HIS A 13 -10.62 -13.75 3.36
C HIS A 13 -9.45 -14.72 3.46
N PRO A 14 -8.57 -14.81 2.43
CA PRO A 14 -7.42 -15.69 2.48
C PRO A 14 -6.54 -15.42 3.70
N GLU A 15 -6.07 -16.45 4.36
CA GLU A 15 -5.25 -16.34 5.57
C GLU A 15 -4.04 -15.42 5.37
N ARG A 16 -3.43 -15.43 4.18
CA ARG A 16 -2.28 -14.58 3.85
C ARG A 16 -2.59 -13.09 3.90
N TYR A 17 -3.87 -12.69 3.86
CA TYR A 17 -4.31 -11.31 3.97
C TYR A 17 -4.87 -10.96 5.36
N MET A 18 -4.95 -11.94 6.25
CA MET A 18 -5.53 -11.79 7.60
C MET A 18 -4.47 -11.59 8.69
N GLN A 19 -3.26 -11.17 8.31
CA GLN A 19 -2.15 -10.98 9.25
C GLN A 19 -2.29 -9.71 10.10
N ASN A 20 -3.12 -8.77 9.67
CA ASN A 20 -3.36 -7.51 10.36
C ASN A 20 -4.83 -7.41 10.78
N LYS A 21 -5.15 -6.45 11.63
CA LYS A 21 -6.53 -6.20 12.07
C LYS A 21 -7.41 -5.65 10.94
N ILE A 22 -6.79 -4.99 9.95
CA ILE A 22 -7.47 -4.48 8.77
C ILE A 22 -6.93 -5.25 7.57
N GLU A 23 -7.80 -5.87 6.78
CA GLU A 23 -7.39 -6.54 5.57
C GLU A 23 -6.87 -5.53 4.54
N SER A 24 -5.88 -5.94 3.73
CA SER A 24 -5.24 -5.04 2.76
C SER A 24 -6.24 -4.41 1.80
N TRP A 25 -7.18 -5.19 1.28
CA TRP A 25 -8.18 -4.69 0.33
C TRP A 25 -9.18 -3.73 0.97
N ASP A 26 -9.58 -3.97 2.23
CA ASP A 26 -10.41 -3.03 2.98
C ASP A 26 -9.67 -1.73 3.23
N PHE A 27 -8.40 -1.82 3.59
CA PHE A 27 -7.56 -0.65 3.81
C PHE A 27 -7.42 0.19 2.53
N THR A 28 -7.12 -0.45 1.40
CA THR A 28 -6.95 0.26 0.14
C THR A 28 -8.24 0.89 -0.35
N LEU A 29 -9.36 0.19 -0.20
CA LEU A 29 -10.67 0.70 -0.56
C LEU A 29 -11.08 1.90 0.30
N ARG A 30 -10.98 1.76 1.62
CA ARG A 30 -11.40 2.81 2.57
C ARG A 30 -10.48 4.02 2.57
N SER A 31 -9.23 3.85 2.15
CA SER A 31 -8.29 4.96 2.01
C SER A 31 -8.48 5.75 0.72
N LEU A 32 -9.38 5.30 -0.16
CA LEU A 32 -9.70 5.97 -1.43
C LEU A 32 -8.48 6.17 -2.33
N PHE A 33 -7.53 5.24 -2.27
CA PHE A 33 -6.31 5.34 -3.05
C PHE A 33 -6.58 5.32 -4.55
N PRO A 34 -5.83 6.13 -5.33
CA PRO A 34 -5.76 5.90 -6.78
C PRO A 34 -5.31 4.45 -7.04
N HIS A 35 -5.78 3.86 -8.13
CA HIS A 35 -5.48 2.46 -8.44
C HIS A 35 -3.98 2.13 -8.38
N THR A 36 -3.13 2.98 -8.97
CA THR A 36 -1.68 2.78 -8.95
C THR A 36 -1.12 2.73 -7.54
N ILE A 37 -1.60 3.61 -6.66
CA ILE A 37 -1.16 3.70 -5.27
C ILE A 37 -1.72 2.53 -4.46
N ALA A 38 -2.97 2.15 -4.69
CA ALA A 38 -3.56 0.96 -4.06
C ALA A 38 -2.73 -0.29 -4.37
N THR A 39 -2.28 -0.42 -5.63
CA THR A 39 -1.45 -1.55 -6.05
C THR A 39 -0.11 -1.57 -5.33
N VAL A 40 0.55 -0.42 -5.21
CA VAL A 40 1.80 -0.29 -4.44
C VAL A 40 1.58 -0.75 -3.00
N VAL A 41 0.54 -0.23 -2.35
CA VAL A 41 0.23 -0.53 -0.95
C VAL A 41 -0.05 -2.02 -0.75
N GLU A 42 -0.80 -2.64 -1.62
CA GLU A 42 -1.08 -4.08 -1.54
C GLU A 42 0.18 -4.92 -1.61
N TYR A 43 1.10 -4.60 -2.52
CA TYR A 43 2.40 -5.29 -2.59
C TYR A 43 3.21 -5.10 -1.30
N VAL A 44 3.21 -3.90 -0.75
CA VAL A 44 3.94 -3.59 0.50
C VAL A 44 3.37 -4.39 1.67
N ILE A 45 2.07 -4.52 1.77
CA ILE A 45 1.43 -5.26 2.88
C ILE A 45 1.73 -6.76 2.78
N ARG A 46 1.73 -7.33 1.58
CA ARG A 46 1.76 -8.79 1.39
C ARG A 46 3.13 -9.39 1.08
N TYR A 47 4.15 -8.62 0.75
CA TYR A 47 5.37 -9.18 0.15
C TYR A 47 6.03 -10.25 1.03
N LYS A 48 6.01 -10.11 2.35
CA LYS A 48 6.61 -11.08 3.27
C LYS A 48 5.94 -12.45 3.21
N HIS A 49 4.66 -12.49 2.86
CA HIS A 49 3.83 -13.69 2.88
C HIS A 49 3.54 -14.24 1.48
N LYS A 50 4.01 -13.58 0.42
CA LYS A 50 3.72 -14.03 -0.95
C LYS A 50 4.91 -13.92 -1.88
N GLY A 51 5.15 -12.75 -2.47
CA GLY A 51 6.10 -12.58 -3.58
C GLY A 51 7.48 -12.11 -3.20
N GLY A 52 7.72 -11.73 -1.94
CA GLY A 52 9.03 -11.32 -1.45
C GLY A 52 9.61 -10.16 -2.25
N LEU A 53 10.88 -10.28 -2.60
CA LEU A 53 11.61 -9.24 -3.35
C LEU A 53 10.91 -8.86 -4.66
N GLN A 54 10.35 -9.83 -5.37
CA GLN A 54 9.66 -9.56 -6.64
C GLN A 54 8.46 -8.62 -6.45
N ASP A 55 7.70 -8.79 -5.38
CA ASP A 55 6.57 -7.90 -5.07
C ASP A 55 7.04 -6.47 -4.80
N LEU A 56 8.17 -6.32 -4.09
CA LEU A 56 8.73 -4.98 -3.84
C LEU A 56 9.21 -4.31 -5.13
N GLU A 57 9.83 -5.06 -6.03
CA GLU A 57 10.24 -4.54 -7.33
C GLU A 57 9.04 -4.10 -8.17
N LYS A 58 7.96 -4.88 -8.14
CA LYS A 58 6.70 -4.50 -8.78
C LYS A 58 6.12 -3.22 -8.17
N ALA A 59 6.17 -3.10 -6.84
CA ALA A 59 5.71 -1.89 -6.16
C ALA A 59 6.47 -0.65 -6.64
N ILE A 60 7.81 -0.75 -6.77
CA ILE A 60 8.63 0.35 -7.27
C ILE A 60 8.23 0.73 -8.70
N ASN A 61 8.02 -0.26 -9.56
CA ASN A 61 7.61 -0.01 -10.94
C ASN A 61 6.26 0.70 -11.01
N TRP A 62 5.29 0.30 -10.18
CA TRP A 62 3.99 0.96 -10.11
C TRP A 62 4.10 2.38 -9.55
N ALA A 63 4.97 2.61 -8.56
CA ALA A 63 5.20 3.95 -8.02
C ALA A 63 5.83 4.88 -9.06
N LYS A 64 6.79 4.38 -9.84
CA LYS A 64 7.39 5.13 -10.95
C LYS A 64 6.36 5.45 -12.02
N LYS A 65 5.50 4.52 -12.35
CA LYS A 65 4.40 4.75 -13.30
C LYS A 65 3.44 5.82 -12.78
N ALA A 66 3.14 5.79 -11.50
CA ALA A 66 2.30 6.81 -10.87
C ALA A 66 2.92 8.20 -11.00
N SER A 67 4.25 8.30 -10.84
CA SER A 67 4.95 9.59 -10.95
C SER A 67 4.83 10.22 -12.34
N GLU A 68 4.63 9.41 -13.37
CA GLU A 68 4.47 9.85 -14.76
C GLU A 68 3.02 10.10 -15.15
N SER A 69 2.07 9.84 -14.26
CA SER A 69 0.63 9.77 -14.58
C SER A 69 -0.24 10.70 -13.74
N TYR A 70 0.33 11.75 -13.17
CA TYR A 70 -0.38 12.64 -12.24
C TYR A 70 -1.74 13.12 -12.77
N GLU A 71 -1.79 13.62 -14.00
CA GLU A 71 -3.03 14.18 -14.56
C GLU A 71 -4.14 13.13 -14.67
N TYR A 72 -3.79 11.91 -15.07
CA TYR A 72 -4.76 10.81 -15.15
C TYR A 72 -5.23 10.37 -13.77
N ILE A 73 -4.30 10.28 -12.82
CA ILE A 73 -4.61 9.91 -11.44
C ILE A 73 -5.58 10.92 -10.82
N LYS A 74 -5.30 12.21 -11.01
CA LYS A 74 -6.13 13.30 -10.51
C LYS A 74 -7.56 13.24 -11.08
N LEU A 75 -7.69 12.95 -12.37
CA LEU A 75 -8.99 12.86 -13.04
C LEU A 75 -9.82 11.68 -12.58
N CYS A 76 -9.18 10.54 -12.25
CA CYS A 76 -9.87 9.28 -11.95
C CYS A 76 -10.08 9.04 -10.46
N THR A 77 -9.52 9.88 -9.59
CA THR A 77 -9.61 9.67 -8.14
C THR A 77 -10.73 10.50 -7.54
N PRO A 78 -11.61 9.91 -6.71
CA PRO A 78 -12.66 10.66 -6.00
C PRO A 78 -12.04 11.76 -5.15
N ARG A 79 -12.69 12.92 -5.15
CA ARG A 79 -12.22 14.07 -4.38
C ARG A 79 -12.89 14.11 -3.02
N VAL A 80 -12.10 14.39 -2.01
CA VAL A 80 -12.59 14.72 -0.67
C VAL A 80 -12.38 16.22 -0.48
N SER A 81 -13.31 16.89 0.19
CA SER A 81 -13.35 18.36 0.27
C SER A 81 -12.12 18.99 0.91
N SER A 82 -11.44 18.29 1.82
CA SER A 82 -10.21 18.78 2.45
C SER A 82 -9.35 17.63 2.98
N ARG A 83 -8.07 17.95 3.26
CA ARG A 83 -7.14 17.03 3.92
C ARG A 83 -7.69 16.54 5.26
N GLN A 84 -8.28 17.44 6.05
CA GLN A 84 -8.88 17.10 7.35
C GLN A 84 -10.04 16.12 7.19
N ASP A 85 -10.92 16.34 6.23
CA ASP A 85 -12.03 15.45 5.96
C ASP A 85 -11.55 14.07 5.51
N TYR A 86 -10.52 14.02 4.68
CA TYR A 86 -9.90 12.77 4.27
C TYR A 86 -9.47 11.94 5.48
N PHE A 87 -8.69 12.53 6.40
CA PHE A 87 -8.16 11.81 7.55
C PHE A 87 -9.21 11.45 8.60
N LYS A 88 -10.41 12.04 8.54
CA LYS A 88 -11.55 11.61 9.37
C LYS A 88 -12.22 10.35 8.83
N LEU A 89 -12.12 10.11 7.52
CA LEU A 89 -12.81 9.01 6.84
C LEU A 89 -11.97 7.73 6.77
N VAL A 90 -10.66 7.86 6.66
CA VAL A 90 -9.78 6.72 6.36
C VAL A 90 -9.32 5.98 7.61
N PRO A 91 -8.99 4.68 7.47
CA PRO A 91 -8.46 3.92 8.59
C PRO A 91 -7.12 4.48 9.10
N LEU A 92 -6.91 4.45 10.40
CA LEU A 92 -5.65 4.88 11.00
C LEU A 92 -4.54 3.86 10.71
N VAL A 93 -3.40 4.37 10.26
CA VAL A 93 -2.21 3.55 10.05
C VAL A 93 -1.37 3.59 11.33
N THR A 94 -1.52 2.56 12.15
CA THR A 94 -0.82 2.41 13.43
C THR A 94 -0.25 1.00 13.54
N GLU A 95 0.72 0.81 14.42
CA GLU A 95 1.24 -0.51 14.74
C GLU A 95 0.15 -1.42 15.30
N SER A 96 -0.80 -0.86 16.05
CA SER A 96 -1.93 -1.61 16.59
C SER A 96 -2.82 -2.21 15.51
N ASN A 97 -3.10 -1.45 14.44
CA ASN A 97 -3.93 -1.92 13.33
C ASN A 97 -3.16 -2.81 12.35
N PHE A 98 -1.84 -2.65 12.28
CA PHE A 98 -0.95 -3.39 11.38
C PHE A 98 0.21 -4.04 12.15
N PRO A 99 -0.08 -4.98 13.06
CA PRO A 99 0.96 -5.59 13.89
C PRO A 99 1.98 -6.43 13.11
N ASP A 100 1.62 -6.90 11.92
CA ASP A 100 2.49 -7.68 11.05
C ASP A 100 3.49 -6.82 10.26
N LEU A 101 3.25 -5.52 10.16
CA LEU A 101 4.08 -4.65 9.34
C LEU A 101 5.27 -4.07 10.11
N SER A 102 6.41 -3.96 9.43
CA SER A 102 7.57 -3.22 9.92
C SER A 102 7.27 -1.72 9.93
N TRP A 103 8.10 -0.97 10.66
CA TRP A 103 7.96 0.48 10.69
C TRP A 103 8.06 1.12 9.30
N THR A 104 8.99 0.62 8.47
CA THR A 104 9.16 1.13 7.10
C THR A 104 7.91 0.89 6.27
N GLN A 105 7.28 -0.29 6.39
CA GLN A 105 6.01 -0.57 5.71
C GLN A 105 4.90 0.39 6.18
N ILE A 106 4.82 0.63 7.47
CA ILE A 106 3.85 1.59 8.04
C ILE A 106 4.06 2.99 7.45
N LEU A 107 5.32 3.41 7.31
CA LEU A 107 5.63 4.72 6.73
C LEU A 107 5.18 4.81 5.26
N VAL A 108 5.29 3.73 4.49
CA VAL A 108 4.77 3.71 3.11
C VAL A 108 3.25 3.91 3.12
N LEU A 109 2.53 3.19 3.97
CA LEU A 109 1.08 3.31 4.06
C LEU A 109 0.64 4.73 4.44
N ARG A 110 1.31 5.32 5.43
CA ARG A 110 1.04 6.70 5.85
C ARG A 110 1.30 7.69 4.73
N ARG A 111 2.41 7.52 4.02
CA ARG A 111 2.76 8.40 2.90
C ARG A 111 1.75 8.28 1.76
N ALA A 112 1.26 7.07 1.49
CA ALA A 112 0.22 6.84 0.48
C ALA A 112 -1.08 7.58 0.83
N GLN A 113 -1.47 7.61 2.09
CA GLN A 113 -2.63 8.39 2.55
C GLN A 113 -2.38 9.89 2.40
N MET A 114 -1.18 10.37 2.76
CA MET A 114 -0.82 11.78 2.60
C MET A 114 -0.86 12.19 1.12
N LEU A 115 -0.35 11.35 0.24
CA LEU A 115 -0.41 11.59 -1.21
C LEU A 115 -1.85 11.73 -1.69
N THR A 116 -2.73 10.84 -1.26
CA THR A 116 -4.14 10.84 -1.65
C THR A 116 -4.85 12.10 -1.12
N ALA A 117 -4.56 12.47 0.13
CA ALA A 117 -5.11 13.69 0.73
C ALA A 117 -4.64 14.96 0.01
N ASP A 118 -3.42 14.97 -0.52
CA ASP A 118 -2.79 16.13 -1.16
C ASP A 118 -2.85 16.08 -2.70
N LEU A 119 -3.74 15.26 -3.26
CA LEU A 119 -3.77 14.97 -4.70
C LEU A 119 -4.00 16.21 -5.59
N GLU A 120 -4.61 17.25 -5.05
CA GLU A 120 -4.84 18.51 -5.79
C GLU A 120 -3.55 19.31 -6.03
N ASP A 121 -2.49 19.04 -5.27
CA ASP A 121 -1.21 19.73 -5.32
C ASP A 121 -0.15 18.86 -5.97
N GLU A 122 0.20 19.14 -7.23
CA GLU A 122 1.18 18.35 -7.99
C GLU A 122 2.55 18.31 -7.33
N GLY A 123 2.99 19.41 -6.75
CA GLY A 123 4.27 19.47 -6.04
C GLY A 123 4.31 18.53 -4.86
N LYS A 124 3.25 18.52 -4.05
CA LYS A 124 3.14 17.60 -2.92
C LYS A 124 3.02 16.15 -3.38
N PHE A 125 2.24 15.90 -4.44
CA PHE A 125 2.13 14.57 -5.05
C PHE A 125 3.53 14.04 -5.41
N ASN A 126 4.33 14.84 -6.09
CA ASN A 126 5.68 14.46 -6.50
C ASN A 126 6.59 14.19 -5.31
N GLU A 127 6.52 15.00 -4.25
CA GLU A 127 7.28 14.78 -3.01
C GLU A 127 6.88 13.46 -2.36
N HIS A 128 5.58 13.18 -2.27
CA HIS A 128 5.09 11.94 -1.67
C HIS A 128 5.52 10.71 -2.47
N ILE A 129 5.44 10.76 -3.80
CA ILE A 129 5.88 9.65 -4.66
C ILE A 129 7.39 9.40 -4.49
N ALA A 130 8.19 10.45 -4.50
CA ALA A 130 9.64 10.32 -4.32
C ALA A 130 9.97 9.66 -2.98
N ARG A 131 9.27 10.06 -1.92
CA ARG A 131 9.47 9.45 -0.60
C ARG A 131 9.02 7.99 -0.55
N ILE A 132 7.91 7.66 -1.20
CA ILE A 132 7.45 6.27 -1.29
C ILE A 132 8.52 5.41 -1.98
N ILE A 133 9.08 5.87 -3.09
CA ILE A 133 10.13 5.14 -3.82
C ILE A 133 11.36 4.94 -2.93
N GLU A 134 11.81 5.96 -2.20
CA GLU A 134 12.93 5.83 -1.25
C GLU A 134 12.64 4.76 -0.20
N LEU A 135 11.44 4.76 0.38
CA LEU A 135 11.05 3.77 1.39
C LEU A 135 11.00 2.35 0.81
N LEU A 136 10.51 2.21 -0.42
CA LEU A 136 10.48 0.93 -1.12
C LEU A 136 11.89 0.40 -1.38
N GLU A 137 12.83 1.28 -1.74
CA GLU A 137 14.23 0.92 -1.94
C GLU A 137 14.88 0.44 -0.63
N VAL A 138 14.53 1.06 0.50
CA VAL A 138 14.96 0.58 1.83
C VAL A 138 14.43 -0.84 2.08
N LEU A 139 13.16 -1.09 1.78
CA LEU A 139 12.59 -2.44 1.94
C LEU A 139 13.28 -3.47 1.04
N VAL A 140 13.61 -3.09 -0.20
CA VAL A 140 14.35 -3.95 -1.12
C VAL A 140 15.72 -4.32 -0.55
N ASP A 141 16.46 -3.33 -0.05
CA ASP A 141 17.78 -3.55 0.53
C ASP A 141 17.71 -4.47 1.75
N LEU A 142 16.73 -4.27 2.63
CA LEU A 142 16.52 -5.13 3.80
C LEU A 142 16.18 -6.56 3.40
N GLU A 143 15.35 -6.73 2.37
CA GLU A 143 14.97 -8.06 1.88
C GLU A 143 16.17 -8.78 1.24
N LYS A 144 16.98 -8.08 0.47
CA LYS A 144 18.21 -8.61 -0.10
C LYS A 144 19.19 -9.08 0.98
N GLN A 145 19.35 -8.30 2.05
CA GLN A 145 20.18 -8.68 3.20
C GLN A 145 19.69 -9.97 3.84
N LYS A 146 18.39 -10.12 4.04
CA LYS A 146 17.80 -11.34 4.60
C LYS A 146 18.08 -12.56 3.73
N LEU A 147 17.97 -12.40 2.40
CA LEU A 147 18.23 -13.48 1.46
C LEU A 147 19.71 -13.91 1.49
N GLU A 148 20.63 -12.95 1.60
CA GLU A 148 22.07 -13.26 1.72
C GLU A 148 22.39 -13.96 3.04
N GLU A 149 21.83 -13.49 4.16
CA GLU A 149 21.99 -14.12 5.47
C GLU A 149 21.46 -15.55 5.47
N GLY A 150 20.33 -15.79 4.80
CA GLY A 150 19.76 -17.12 4.63
C GLY A 150 20.66 -18.07 3.86
N LYS A 151 21.45 -17.58 2.91
CA LYS A 151 22.41 -18.38 2.14
C LYS A 151 23.64 -18.77 2.95
N LEU A 152 23.98 -18.02 3.98
CA LEU A 152 25.12 -18.29 4.85
C LEU A 152 24.82 -19.32 5.94
N LYS A 153 23.54 -19.61 6.16
CA LYS A 153 23.10 -20.64 7.12
C LYS A 153 22.88 -21.95 6.38
#